data_558baa38f76ca2fcbbc1fa3795ff65dd
#
_entry.id   558baa38f76ca2fcbbc1fa3795ff65dd
#
_cell.length_a   1.000
_cell.length_b   1.000
_cell.length_c   1.000
_cell.angle_alpha   90.00
_cell.angle_beta   90.00
_cell.angle_gamma   90.00
#
_symmetry.space_group_name_H-M   'P 1'
#
loop_
_entity.id
_entity.type
_entity.pdbx_description
1 polymer ?
#
loop_
_entity_poly.entity_id
_entity_poly.type
_entity_poly.pdbx_seq_one_letter_code
_entity_poly.pdbx_strand_id
1 'polypeptide(L)'
;MISRDSFSMRFVKVCLDDGKSEIFATNLPRDKFPEECFAELYHMRWGIETAYEVLKDRLKIENFTGIKSVLIEQDINSTIYVSNLAEDIICDIEESSQEHLKNDYKHTMQLNRNLSIGLLKNDLIYILIEKDGNKKVALLQALYDEISKNVVPIRHDRHYHRTKGQLAANFSNTHKRSF
;
A
#
# COMPACT_ATOMS: atom_id res chain seq x y z
N MET A 1 -7.05 -45.27 3.95
CA MET A 1 -5.60 -45.16 3.68
C MET A 1 -5.35 -43.65 3.42
N ILE A 2 -4.82 -42.94 4.36
CA ILE A 2 -4.49 -41.49 4.17
C ILE A 2 -3.16 -41.50 3.41
N SER A 3 -3.15 -41.05 2.16
CA SER A 3 -1.93 -40.79 1.41
C SER A 3 -1.10 -39.77 2.20
N ARG A 4 0.08 -40.17 2.64
CA ARG A 4 1.05 -39.24 3.22
C ARG A 4 1.77 -38.56 2.05
N ASP A 5 1.21 -37.48 1.57
CA ASP A 5 1.92 -36.65 0.63
C ASP A 5 3.10 -35.99 1.35
N SER A 6 4.31 -36.42 1.05
CA SER A 6 5.54 -35.81 1.52
C SER A 6 5.83 -34.59 0.66
N PHE A 7 6.04 -33.42 1.28
CA PHE A 7 6.56 -32.25 0.57
C PHE A 7 7.97 -31.93 1.06
N SER A 8 8.79 -31.42 0.16
CA SER A 8 10.14 -31.00 0.46
C SER A 8 10.17 -29.51 0.78
N MET A 9 10.86 -29.16 1.86
CA MET A 9 11.04 -27.77 2.28
C MET A 9 12.50 -27.57 2.65
N ARG A 10 13.04 -26.39 2.31
CA ARG A 10 14.37 -25.98 2.76
C ARG A 10 14.27 -24.77 3.71
N PHE A 11 15.27 -24.64 4.55
CA PHE A 11 15.44 -23.47 5.42
C PHE A 11 16.61 -22.64 4.91
N VAL A 12 16.39 -21.34 4.77
CA VAL A 12 17.38 -20.36 4.31
C VAL A 12 17.59 -19.36 5.42
N LYS A 13 18.85 -19.19 5.86
CA LYS A 13 19.24 -18.19 6.85
C LYS A 13 19.73 -16.95 6.13
N VAL A 14 19.12 -15.82 6.39
CA VAL A 14 19.49 -14.51 5.84
C VAL A 14 19.98 -13.61 6.98
N CYS A 15 21.12 -12.99 6.78
CA CYS A 15 21.64 -11.95 7.68
C CYS A 15 21.10 -10.59 7.21
N LEU A 16 20.45 -9.85 8.12
CA LEU A 16 19.94 -8.52 7.88
C LEU A 16 21.02 -7.46 8.18
N ASP A 17 20.86 -6.26 7.62
CA ASP A 17 21.81 -5.15 7.75
C ASP A 17 22.00 -4.69 9.20
N ASP A 18 21.00 -4.95 10.07
CA ASP A 18 21.06 -4.65 11.52
C ASP A 18 21.80 -5.71 12.35
N GLY A 19 22.44 -6.68 11.69
CA GLY A 19 23.18 -7.78 12.32
C GLY A 19 22.30 -8.92 12.85
N LYS A 20 20.99 -8.85 12.69
CA LYS A 20 20.08 -9.95 13.01
C LYS A 20 20.04 -10.95 11.86
N SER A 21 19.64 -12.17 12.17
CA SER A 21 19.42 -13.19 11.16
C SER A 21 17.99 -13.71 11.23
N GLU A 22 17.39 -13.91 10.05
CA GLU A 22 16.09 -14.53 9.91
C GLU A 22 16.22 -15.88 9.20
N ILE A 23 15.29 -16.79 9.50
CA ILE A 23 15.25 -18.12 8.89
C ILE A 23 13.92 -18.26 8.13
N PHE A 24 14.04 -18.45 6.84
CA PHE A 24 12.90 -18.66 5.95
C PHE A 24 12.72 -20.14 5.65
N ALA A 25 11.49 -20.63 5.74
CA ALA A 25 11.08 -21.93 5.25
C ALA A 25 10.47 -21.76 3.86
N THR A 26 10.98 -22.49 2.86
CA THR A 26 10.55 -22.33 1.47
C THR A 26 10.58 -23.65 0.71
N ASN A 27 9.69 -23.78 -0.28
CA ASN A 27 9.70 -24.83 -1.28
C ASN A 27 10.26 -24.38 -2.65
N LEU A 28 10.72 -23.11 -2.74
CA LEU A 28 11.32 -22.57 -3.96
C LEU A 28 12.59 -23.35 -4.34
N PRO A 29 12.80 -23.70 -5.61
CA PRO A 29 13.97 -24.46 -6.07
C PRO A 29 15.25 -23.63 -5.91
N ARG A 30 16.33 -24.30 -5.47
CA ARG A 30 17.60 -23.64 -5.11
C ARG A 30 18.33 -23.06 -6.31
N ASP A 31 18.19 -23.69 -7.46
CA ASP A 31 18.81 -23.26 -8.73
C ASP A 31 18.26 -21.92 -9.23
N LYS A 32 16.97 -21.66 -9.00
CA LYS A 32 16.30 -20.42 -9.42
C LYS A 32 16.28 -19.34 -8.33
N PHE A 33 16.34 -19.74 -7.08
CA PHE A 33 16.26 -18.87 -5.91
C PHE A 33 17.43 -19.16 -4.95
N PRO A 34 18.64 -18.65 -5.24
CA PRO A 34 19.79 -18.77 -4.36
C PRO A 34 19.58 -18.00 -3.05
N GLU A 35 20.45 -18.21 -2.07
CA GLU A 35 20.26 -17.64 -0.71
C GLU A 35 20.28 -16.12 -0.70
N GLU A 36 21.04 -15.51 -1.59
CA GLU A 36 21.25 -14.07 -1.71
C GLU A 36 19.98 -13.31 -2.08
N CYS A 37 19.05 -13.93 -2.84
CA CYS A 37 17.81 -13.28 -3.24
C CYS A 37 16.75 -13.21 -2.12
N PHE A 38 16.94 -13.92 -1.01
CA PHE A 38 15.91 -13.98 0.04
C PHE A 38 15.80 -12.70 0.86
N ALA A 39 16.85 -11.91 0.97
CA ALA A 39 16.77 -10.58 1.58
C ALA A 39 15.81 -9.67 0.79
N GLU A 40 15.95 -9.63 -0.53
CA GLU A 40 15.10 -8.86 -1.43
C GLU A 40 13.66 -9.39 -1.45
N LEU A 41 13.48 -10.72 -1.59
CA LEU A 41 12.16 -11.36 -1.53
C LEU A 41 11.43 -11.05 -0.21
N TYR A 42 12.16 -11.03 0.90
CA TYR A 42 11.59 -10.67 2.19
C TYR A 42 11.21 -9.20 2.26
N HIS A 43 12.05 -8.33 1.73
CA HIS A 43 11.75 -6.90 1.64
C HIS A 43 10.48 -6.63 0.80
N MET A 44 10.31 -7.33 -0.31
CA MET A 44 9.08 -7.24 -1.12
C MET A 44 7.82 -7.64 -0.33
N ARG A 45 7.93 -8.62 0.60
CA ARG A 45 6.83 -9.00 1.49
C ARG A 45 6.36 -7.84 2.39
N TRP A 46 7.27 -6.95 2.77
CA TRP A 46 6.94 -5.82 3.63
C TRP A 46 5.90 -4.86 3.01
N GLY A 47 5.83 -4.83 1.68
CA GLY A 47 4.83 -4.05 0.95
C GLY A 47 3.39 -4.41 1.34
N ILE A 48 3.12 -5.67 1.70
CA ILE A 48 1.77 -6.11 2.11
C ILE A 48 1.37 -5.54 3.48
N GLU A 49 2.32 -5.38 4.39
CA GLU A 49 2.06 -4.80 5.73
C GLU A 49 1.70 -3.32 5.58
N THR A 50 2.41 -2.58 4.73
CA THR A 50 2.10 -1.19 4.40
C THR A 50 0.73 -1.06 3.71
N ALA A 51 0.40 -1.98 2.79
CA ALA A 51 -0.92 -2.01 2.14
C ALA A 51 -2.06 -2.23 3.17
N TYR A 52 -1.87 -3.13 4.13
CA TYR A 52 -2.84 -3.33 5.20
C TYR A 52 -3.01 -2.09 6.09
N GLU A 53 -1.93 -1.37 6.40
CA GLU A 53 -2.00 -0.10 7.14
C GLU A 53 -2.85 0.93 6.38
N VAL A 54 -2.63 1.07 5.07
CA VAL A 54 -3.43 1.95 4.22
C VAL A 54 -4.91 1.55 4.24
N LEU A 55 -5.22 0.28 4.04
CA LEU A 55 -6.60 -0.22 4.05
C LEU A 55 -7.28 0.00 5.39
N LYS A 56 -6.62 -0.28 6.50
CA LYS A 56 -7.19 -0.16 7.85
C LYS A 56 -7.24 1.29 8.34
N ASP A 57 -6.13 2.01 8.25
CA ASP A 57 -6.00 3.32 8.87
C ASP A 57 -6.47 4.45 7.99
N ARG A 58 -6.26 4.38 6.68
CA ARG A 58 -6.62 5.45 5.75
C ARG A 58 -8.00 5.23 5.13
N LEU A 59 -8.26 4.03 4.65
CA LEU A 59 -9.51 3.70 3.96
C LEU A 59 -10.58 3.13 4.90
N LYS A 60 -10.21 2.82 6.15
CA LYS A 60 -11.15 2.32 7.18
C LYS A 60 -11.96 1.12 6.70
N ILE A 61 -11.29 0.12 6.10
CA ILE A 61 -11.94 -1.06 5.52
C ILE A 61 -12.77 -1.85 6.54
N GLU A 62 -12.45 -1.74 7.82
CA GLU A 62 -13.16 -2.41 8.92
C GLU A 62 -14.44 -1.65 9.36
N ASN A 63 -14.72 -0.46 8.80
CA ASN A 63 -15.94 0.30 9.08
C ASN A 63 -16.97 0.02 7.99
N PHE A 64 -18.09 -0.57 8.36
CA PHE A 64 -19.14 -0.98 7.43
C PHE A 64 -20.35 -0.05 7.48
N THR A 65 -21.01 0.12 6.32
CA THR A 65 -22.25 0.92 6.20
C THR A 65 -23.45 0.18 6.75
N GLY A 66 -23.36 -1.14 6.92
CA GLY A 66 -24.45 -1.95 7.43
C GLY A 66 -23.98 -3.30 7.99
N ILE A 67 -24.94 -4.05 8.54
CA ILE A 67 -24.70 -5.35 9.25
C ILE A 67 -24.98 -6.55 8.33
N LYS A 68 -25.68 -6.35 7.21
CA LYS A 68 -26.00 -7.43 6.27
C LYS A 68 -24.75 -7.84 5.50
N SER A 69 -24.52 -9.16 5.33
CA SER A 69 -23.39 -9.73 4.59
C SER A 69 -23.15 -9.05 3.24
N VAL A 70 -24.22 -8.82 2.46
CA VAL A 70 -24.14 -8.15 1.16
C VAL A 70 -23.54 -6.73 1.25
N LEU A 71 -23.91 -5.96 2.28
CA LEU A 71 -23.38 -4.61 2.48
C LEU A 71 -21.90 -4.64 2.90
N ILE A 72 -21.53 -5.60 3.75
CA ILE A 72 -20.14 -5.81 4.16
C ILE A 72 -19.28 -6.19 2.95
N GLU A 73 -19.74 -7.14 2.14
CA GLU A 73 -19.03 -7.55 0.92
C GLU A 73 -18.91 -6.39 -0.09
N GLN A 74 -19.95 -5.59 -0.23
CA GLN A 74 -19.92 -4.40 -1.09
C GLN A 74 -18.91 -3.36 -0.59
N ASP A 75 -18.88 -3.09 0.71
CA ASP A 75 -17.94 -2.14 1.32
C ASP A 75 -16.49 -2.60 1.15
N ILE A 76 -16.21 -3.89 1.38
CA ILE A 76 -14.88 -4.48 1.19
C ILE A 76 -14.45 -4.38 -0.28
N ASN A 77 -15.29 -4.86 -1.20
CA ASN A 77 -14.96 -4.89 -2.62
C ASN A 77 -14.77 -3.48 -3.19
N SER A 78 -15.63 -2.52 -2.82
CA SER A 78 -15.49 -1.13 -3.27
C SER A 78 -14.22 -0.48 -2.71
N THR A 79 -13.88 -0.74 -1.44
CA THR A 79 -12.66 -0.20 -0.83
C THR A 79 -11.41 -0.74 -1.51
N ILE A 80 -11.35 -2.05 -1.79
CA ILE A 80 -10.23 -2.68 -2.50
C ILE A 80 -10.13 -2.14 -3.93
N TYR A 81 -11.26 -2.04 -4.64
CA TYR A 81 -11.28 -1.52 -6.01
C TYR A 81 -10.75 -0.08 -6.09
N VAL A 82 -11.26 0.81 -5.22
CA VAL A 82 -10.80 2.21 -5.18
C VAL A 82 -9.34 2.31 -4.75
N SER A 83 -8.89 1.45 -3.83
CA SER A 83 -7.48 1.40 -3.42
C SER A 83 -6.57 1.03 -4.58
N ASN A 84 -6.91 -0.01 -5.35
CA ASN A 84 -6.11 -0.42 -6.50
C ASN A 84 -6.07 0.67 -7.58
N LEU A 85 -7.22 1.28 -7.88
CA LEU A 85 -7.29 2.38 -8.84
C LEU A 85 -6.46 3.60 -8.39
N ALA A 86 -6.46 3.89 -7.09
CA ALA A 86 -5.65 4.97 -6.53
C ALA A 86 -4.14 4.66 -6.65
N GLU A 87 -3.73 3.42 -6.39
CA GLU A 87 -2.34 3.01 -6.54
C GLU A 87 -1.89 3.06 -8.01
N ASP A 88 -2.70 2.64 -8.97
CA ASP A 88 -2.40 2.74 -10.40
C ASP A 88 -2.16 4.21 -10.79
N ILE A 89 -3.03 5.12 -10.38
CA ILE A 89 -2.89 6.56 -10.63
C ILE A 89 -1.60 7.11 -9.99
N ILE A 90 -1.30 6.74 -8.75
CA ILE A 90 -0.09 7.18 -8.05
C ILE A 90 1.16 6.66 -8.77
N CYS A 91 1.18 5.41 -9.21
CA CYS A 91 2.29 4.82 -9.97
C CYS A 91 2.51 5.57 -11.29
N ASP A 92 1.46 5.86 -12.05
CA ASP A 92 1.55 6.63 -13.31
C ASP A 92 2.16 8.02 -13.06
N ILE A 93 1.78 8.69 -11.98
CA ILE A 93 2.33 10.00 -11.61
C ILE A 93 3.80 9.86 -11.18
N GLU A 94 4.14 8.85 -10.39
CA GLU A 94 5.52 8.59 -9.96
C GLU A 94 6.43 8.33 -11.16
N GLU A 95 5.99 7.52 -12.12
CA GLU A 95 6.74 7.23 -13.34
C GLU A 95 6.96 8.48 -14.21
N SER A 96 5.92 9.28 -14.42
CA SER A 96 6.00 10.51 -15.23
C SER A 96 6.82 11.61 -14.55
N SER A 97 6.94 11.60 -13.24
CA SER A 97 7.62 12.62 -12.44
C SER A 97 9.04 12.24 -12.00
N GLN A 98 9.55 11.07 -12.39
CA GLN A 98 10.83 10.53 -11.86
C GLN A 98 12.04 11.45 -12.04
N GLU A 99 12.17 12.10 -13.19
CA GLU A 99 13.31 13.01 -13.47
C GLU A 99 13.24 14.25 -12.58
N HIS A 100 12.05 14.84 -12.44
CA HIS A 100 11.80 15.99 -11.60
C HIS A 100 12.06 15.68 -10.11
N LEU A 101 11.57 14.54 -9.63
CA LEU A 101 11.76 14.11 -8.23
C LEU A 101 13.22 13.86 -7.84
N LYS A 102 14.09 13.52 -8.80
CA LYS A 102 15.52 13.25 -8.56
C LYS A 102 16.40 14.49 -8.69
N ASN A 103 16.11 15.37 -9.63
CA ASN A 103 17.05 16.38 -10.08
C ASN A 103 16.82 17.78 -9.48
N ASP A 104 15.59 18.13 -9.14
CA ASP A 104 15.24 19.50 -8.74
C ASP A 104 15.38 19.78 -7.24
N TYR A 105 15.67 18.77 -6.42
CA TYR A 105 15.70 18.88 -4.98
C TYR A 105 17.05 18.43 -4.39
N LYS A 106 17.41 19.01 -3.22
CA LYS A 106 18.60 18.63 -2.46
C LYS A 106 18.61 17.15 -2.02
N HIS A 107 17.43 16.56 -1.85
CA HIS A 107 17.22 15.16 -1.46
C HIS A 107 16.33 14.48 -2.48
N THR A 108 16.48 13.19 -2.65
CA THR A 108 15.53 12.39 -3.42
C THR A 108 14.14 12.54 -2.83
N MET A 109 13.19 12.91 -3.64
CA MET A 109 11.80 13.12 -3.25
C MET A 109 10.93 11.94 -3.70
N GLN A 110 9.81 11.77 -3.02
CA GLN A 110 8.74 10.85 -3.42
C GLN A 110 7.39 11.54 -3.26
N LEU A 111 6.36 11.04 -3.92
CA LEU A 111 5.01 11.57 -3.73
C LEU A 111 4.55 11.38 -2.27
N ASN A 112 3.80 12.33 -1.77
CA ASN A 112 3.15 12.21 -0.48
C ASN A 112 1.93 11.28 -0.59
N ARG A 113 2.14 9.97 -0.54
CA ARG A 113 1.09 8.94 -0.72
C ARG A 113 -0.11 9.15 0.19
N ASN A 114 0.10 9.63 1.42
CA ASN A 114 -1.01 9.90 2.33
C ASN A 114 -1.93 11.01 1.83
N LEU A 115 -1.34 12.08 1.31
CA LEU A 115 -2.09 13.20 0.74
C LEU A 115 -2.72 12.78 -0.60
N SER A 116 -1.98 12.06 -1.44
CA SER A 116 -2.48 11.54 -2.72
C SER A 116 -3.73 10.67 -2.53
N ILE A 117 -3.70 9.73 -1.58
CA ILE A 117 -4.87 8.90 -1.25
C ILE A 117 -6.03 9.76 -0.75
N GLY A 118 -5.76 10.81 0.05
CA GLY A 118 -6.77 11.74 0.53
C GLY A 118 -7.45 12.51 -0.61
N LEU A 119 -6.67 13.04 -1.56
CA LEU A 119 -7.18 13.74 -2.74
C LEU A 119 -7.99 12.79 -3.63
N LEU A 120 -7.44 11.63 -3.94
CA LEU A 120 -8.12 10.61 -4.74
C LEU A 120 -9.46 10.18 -4.10
N LYS A 121 -9.47 9.96 -2.79
CA LYS A 121 -10.70 9.59 -2.07
C LYS A 121 -11.80 10.65 -2.20
N ASN A 122 -11.42 11.93 -2.22
CA ASN A 122 -12.39 13.03 -2.30
C ASN A 122 -12.86 13.29 -3.73
N ASP A 123 -11.96 13.26 -4.71
CA ASP A 123 -12.22 13.79 -6.05
C ASP A 123 -12.49 12.70 -7.10
N LEU A 124 -11.94 11.50 -6.91
CA LEU A 124 -12.00 10.44 -7.92
C LEU A 124 -13.45 10.06 -8.29
N ILE A 125 -14.36 9.97 -7.30
CA ILE A 125 -15.75 9.59 -7.57
C ILE A 125 -16.45 10.63 -8.45
N TYR A 126 -16.20 11.92 -8.20
CA TYR A 126 -16.77 13.01 -9.00
C TYR A 126 -16.24 12.99 -10.43
N ILE A 127 -14.97 12.66 -10.61
CA ILE A 127 -14.35 12.51 -11.93
C ILE A 127 -14.96 11.31 -12.66
N LEU A 128 -15.15 10.19 -11.97
CA LEU A 128 -15.68 8.96 -12.58
C LEU A 128 -17.14 9.15 -13.08
N ILE A 129 -17.98 9.87 -12.34
CA ILE A 129 -19.39 10.10 -12.71
C ILE A 129 -19.59 11.26 -13.69
N GLU A 130 -18.55 12.09 -13.95
CA GLU A 130 -18.66 13.20 -14.91
C GLU A 130 -18.93 12.64 -16.32
N LYS A 131 -19.98 13.17 -16.97
CA LYS A 131 -20.45 12.70 -18.29
C LYS A 131 -19.76 13.41 -19.44
N ASP A 132 -19.34 14.65 -19.23
CA ASP A 132 -18.61 15.40 -20.24
C ASP A 132 -17.15 14.91 -20.28
N GLY A 133 -16.76 14.30 -21.42
CA GLY A 133 -15.42 13.73 -21.61
C GLY A 133 -14.31 14.78 -21.50
N ASN A 134 -14.53 15.99 -22.04
CA ASN A 134 -13.52 17.05 -21.98
C ASN A 134 -13.34 17.55 -20.54
N LYS A 135 -14.43 17.74 -19.82
CA LYS A 135 -14.41 18.13 -18.42
C LYS A 135 -13.81 17.05 -17.53
N LYS A 136 -14.11 15.78 -17.79
CA LYS A 136 -13.50 14.63 -17.09
C LYS A 136 -11.98 14.63 -17.22
N VAL A 137 -11.47 14.82 -18.44
CA VAL A 137 -10.02 14.91 -18.73
C VAL A 137 -9.40 16.09 -17.98
N ALA A 138 -10.03 17.26 -18.02
CA ALA A 138 -9.53 18.45 -17.33
C ALA A 138 -9.48 18.27 -15.79
N LEU A 139 -10.51 17.64 -15.20
CA LEU A 139 -10.55 17.34 -13.77
C LEU A 139 -9.47 16.32 -13.40
N LEU A 140 -9.28 15.28 -14.21
CA LEU A 140 -8.24 14.29 -13.98
C LEU A 140 -6.86 14.92 -14.06
N GLN A 141 -6.60 15.78 -15.06
CA GLN A 141 -5.33 16.48 -15.17
C GLN A 141 -5.07 17.40 -13.97
N ALA A 142 -6.08 18.13 -13.52
CA ALA A 142 -5.96 18.99 -12.34
C ALA A 142 -5.61 18.17 -11.08
N LEU A 143 -6.20 16.99 -10.91
CA LEU A 143 -5.88 16.07 -9.82
C LEU A 143 -4.43 15.54 -9.91
N TYR A 144 -3.98 15.16 -11.11
CA TYR A 144 -2.59 14.75 -11.36
C TYR A 144 -1.60 15.86 -11.00
N ASP A 145 -1.87 17.09 -11.46
CA ASP A 145 -1.03 18.26 -11.18
C ASP A 145 -0.97 18.57 -9.67
N GLU A 146 -2.08 18.40 -8.97
CA GLU A 146 -2.12 18.62 -7.52
C GLU A 146 -1.33 17.55 -6.76
N ILE A 147 -1.48 16.28 -7.12
CA ILE A 147 -0.72 15.18 -6.51
C ILE A 147 0.78 15.36 -6.77
N SER A 148 1.17 15.69 -8.01
CA SER A 148 2.57 15.84 -8.41
C SER A 148 3.30 16.96 -7.66
N LYS A 149 2.62 18.01 -7.23
CA LYS A 149 3.19 19.11 -6.43
C LYS A 149 3.47 18.70 -4.98
N ASN A 150 2.80 17.68 -4.48
CA ASN A 150 2.86 17.28 -3.10
C ASN A 150 3.89 16.17 -2.89
N VAL A 151 5.15 16.55 -2.66
CA VAL A 151 6.28 15.65 -2.50
C VAL A 151 6.89 15.70 -1.10
N VAL A 152 7.51 14.62 -0.66
CA VAL A 152 8.20 14.50 0.62
C VAL A 152 9.60 13.91 0.42
N PRO A 153 10.60 14.31 1.22
CA PRO A 153 11.96 13.75 1.09
C PRO A 153 12.02 12.31 1.59
N ILE A 154 12.71 11.47 0.83
CA ILE A 154 13.07 10.11 1.26
C ILE A 154 14.17 10.24 2.33
N ARG A 155 13.93 9.69 3.51
CA ARG A 155 14.87 9.70 4.64
C ARG A 155 15.22 8.26 5.01
N HIS A 156 16.37 7.78 4.52
CA HIS A 156 16.79 6.38 4.69
C HIS A 156 17.16 6.01 6.15
N ASP A 157 17.61 6.98 6.97
CA ASP A 157 18.20 6.68 8.29
C ASP A 157 17.24 6.99 9.47
N ARG A 158 15.96 7.01 9.25
CA ARG A 158 15.00 7.35 10.29
C ARG A 158 14.51 6.09 11.03
N HIS A 159 15.25 5.69 12.07
CA HIS A 159 14.79 4.66 12.99
C HIS A 159 13.98 5.29 14.13
N TYR A 160 12.71 4.94 14.20
CA TYR A 160 11.87 5.26 15.37
C TYR A 160 11.92 4.10 16.35
N HIS A 161 12.32 4.36 17.60
CA HIS A 161 12.10 3.38 18.65
C HIS A 161 10.59 3.12 18.74
N ARG A 162 10.18 1.86 18.54
CA ARG A 162 8.81 1.44 18.81
C ARG A 162 8.57 1.58 20.32
N THR A 163 7.95 2.66 20.74
CA THR A 163 7.29 2.67 22.06
C THR A 163 6.20 1.63 21.99
N LYS A 164 6.23 0.63 22.90
CA LYS A 164 5.11 -0.30 23.06
C LYS A 164 3.88 0.56 23.36
N GLY A 165 3.07 0.83 22.32
CA GLY A 165 1.82 1.53 22.48
C GLY A 165 0.96 0.77 23.47
N GLN A 166 0.34 1.46 24.41
CA GLN A 166 -0.74 0.88 25.18
C GLN A 166 -1.73 0.31 24.16
N LEU A 167 -2.05 -0.97 24.30
CA LEU A 167 -3.12 -1.60 23.54
C LEU A 167 -4.34 -0.67 23.65
N ALA A 168 -4.74 -0.06 22.54
CA ALA A 168 -5.96 0.74 22.51
C ALA A 168 -7.12 -0.21 22.81
N ALA A 169 -7.59 -0.17 24.05
CA ALA A 169 -8.59 -1.09 24.60
C ALA A 169 -10.01 -0.82 24.09
N ASN A 170 -10.20 -0.03 23.05
CA ASN A 170 -11.51 0.33 22.54
C ASN A 170 -11.61 0.09 21.04
N PHE A 171 -12.05 -1.11 20.68
CA PHE A 171 -12.76 -1.32 19.44
C PHE A 171 -14.10 -0.56 19.53
N SER A 172 -14.12 0.72 19.23
CA SER A 172 -15.38 1.37 18.95
C SER A 172 -15.80 0.93 17.55
N ASN A 173 -16.93 0.26 17.43
CA ASN A 173 -17.64 0.05 16.18
C ASN A 173 -18.05 1.44 15.63
N THR A 174 -17.14 2.14 15.04
CA THR A 174 -17.45 3.40 14.35
C THR A 174 -18.00 3.03 12.97
N HIS A 175 -19.32 3.14 12.84
CA HIS A 175 -19.95 3.07 11.52
C HIS A 175 -19.35 4.13 10.61
N LYS A 176 -19.09 3.77 9.33
CA LYS A 176 -18.81 4.79 8.31
C LYS A 176 -19.95 5.79 8.35
N ARG A 177 -19.64 7.07 8.47
CA ARG A 177 -20.66 8.09 8.25
C ARG A 177 -21.09 7.94 6.79
N SER A 178 -22.37 7.67 6.57
CA SER A 178 -23.00 7.84 5.26
C SER A 178 -22.81 9.31 4.86
N PHE A 179 -22.31 9.53 3.66
CA PHE A 179 -22.11 10.84 3.08
C PHE A 179 -23.42 11.59 2.96
#